data_df7afed40cbc876e6b31da5eb9ce72f3
#
_entry.id   df7afed40cbc876e6b31da5eb9ce72f3
#
_cell.length_a   1.000
_cell.length_b   1.000
_cell.length_c   1.000
_cell.angle_alpha   90.00
_cell.angle_beta   90.00
_cell.angle_gamma   90.00
#
_symmetry.space_group_name_H-M   'P 1'
#
loop_
_entity.id
_entity.type
_entity.pdbx_description
1 polymer ?
#
loop_
_entity_poly.entity_id
_entity_poly.type
_entity_poly.pdbx_seq_one_letter_code
_entity_poly.pdbx_strand_id
1 'polypeptide(L)'
;MNERTTPNLDVVIQGLSLAIVAVLFAVLLFLLGMYQTRYADPYVRSVLATTGDAGRGHDIFQMNCGTCHGLYGDGRVGPSLQNVSERKSRVAIIQQVISGNTPPMPQFQPNPKDMADLLKYLETL
;
A
#
# COMPACT_ATOMS: atom_id res chain seq x y z
N MET A 1 -45.27 37.82 20.51
CA MET A 1 -45.62 36.84 19.44
C MET A 1 -44.31 36.36 18.85
N ASN A 2 -43.95 35.13 19.10
CA ASN A 2 -42.67 34.55 18.64
C ASN A 2 -42.96 33.83 17.34
N GLU A 3 -42.67 34.48 16.20
CA GLU A 3 -42.71 33.86 14.88
C GLU A 3 -41.55 32.88 14.80
N ARG A 4 -41.82 31.62 15.02
CA ARG A 4 -40.89 30.55 14.69
C ARG A 4 -40.85 30.45 13.16
N THR A 5 -39.84 31.08 12.57
CA THR A 5 -39.53 30.91 11.15
C THR A 5 -39.09 29.46 10.94
N THR A 6 -40.01 28.60 10.51
CA THR A 6 -39.65 27.25 10.04
C THR A 6 -38.79 27.44 8.80
N PRO A 7 -37.58 26.92 8.75
CA PRO A 7 -36.77 27.02 7.53
C PRO A 7 -37.50 26.34 6.38
N ASN A 8 -37.56 27.03 5.24
CA ASN A 8 -38.14 26.47 4.02
C ASN A 8 -37.43 25.14 3.70
N LEU A 9 -38.19 24.09 3.44
CA LEU A 9 -37.69 22.76 3.15
C LEU A 9 -36.61 22.79 2.04
N ASP A 10 -36.82 23.63 1.04
CA ASP A 10 -35.85 23.81 -0.06
C ASP A 10 -34.48 24.34 0.42
N VAL A 11 -34.47 25.28 1.35
CA VAL A 11 -33.23 25.81 1.93
C VAL A 11 -32.49 24.74 2.74
N VAL A 12 -33.23 23.91 3.46
CA VAL A 12 -32.66 22.78 4.22
C VAL A 12 -32.06 21.74 3.28
N ILE A 13 -32.79 21.38 2.22
CA ILE A 13 -32.33 20.41 1.21
C ILE A 13 -31.07 20.95 0.49
N GLN A 14 -31.07 22.22 0.08
CA GLN A 14 -29.89 22.85 -0.54
C GLN A 14 -28.69 22.89 0.41
N GLY A 15 -28.90 23.26 1.68
CA GLY A 15 -27.83 23.25 2.67
C GLY A 15 -27.26 21.85 2.90
N LEU A 16 -28.12 20.82 2.96
CA LEU A 16 -27.72 19.44 3.13
C LEU A 16 -26.94 18.92 1.91
N SER A 17 -27.42 19.23 0.70
CA SER A 17 -26.73 18.80 -0.54
C SER A 17 -25.34 19.45 -0.67
N LEU A 18 -25.20 20.74 -0.34
CA LEU A 18 -23.90 21.41 -0.33
C LEU A 18 -22.95 20.80 0.71
N ALA A 19 -23.45 20.48 1.90
CA ALA A 19 -22.66 19.84 2.94
C ALA A 19 -22.16 18.45 2.49
N ILE A 20 -23.00 17.64 1.87
CA ILE A 20 -22.64 16.34 1.32
C ILE A 20 -21.54 16.47 0.25
N VAL A 21 -21.71 17.39 -0.69
CA VAL A 21 -20.72 17.65 -1.75
C VAL A 21 -19.37 18.08 -1.14
N ALA A 22 -19.39 18.97 -0.14
CA ALA A 22 -18.18 19.42 0.54
C ALA A 22 -17.46 18.27 1.26
N VAL A 23 -18.19 17.40 1.94
CA VAL A 23 -17.62 16.21 2.61
C VAL A 23 -17.02 15.26 1.58
N LEU A 24 -17.74 14.95 0.49
CA LEU A 24 -17.22 14.07 -0.57
C LEU A 24 -15.93 14.63 -1.20
N PHE A 25 -15.90 15.95 -1.43
CA PHE A 25 -14.71 16.62 -1.96
C PHE A 25 -13.54 16.56 -0.99
N ALA A 26 -13.78 16.81 0.30
CA ALA A 26 -12.75 16.69 1.34
C ALA A 26 -12.18 15.27 1.43
N VAL A 27 -13.05 14.26 1.38
CA VAL A 27 -12.64 12.83 1.36
C VAL A 27 -11.80 12.54 0.13
N LEU A 28 -12.22 13.02 -1.05
CA LEU A 28 -11.44 12.83 -2.28
C LEU A 28 -10.05 13.45 -2.18
N LEU A 29 -9.94 14.69 -1.70
CA LEU A 29 -8.64 15.35 -1.50
C LEU A 29 -7.76 14.61 -0.49
N PHE A 30 -8.36 14.11 0.59
CA PHE A 30 -7.65 13.30 1.58
C PHE A 30 -7.11 12.00 0.98
N LEU A 31 -7.93 11.29 0.21
CA LEU A 31 -7.52 10.05 -0.48
C LEU A 31 -6.42 10.30 -1.52
N LEU A 32 -6.54 11.40 -2.28
CA LEU A 32 -5.51 11.82 -3.23
C LEU A 32 -4.19 12.15 -2.52
N GLY A 33 -4.25 12.84 -1.39
CA GLY A 33 -3.09 13.15 -0.55
C GLY A 33 -2.41 11.87 -0.04
N MET A 34 -3.17 10.93 0.49
CA MET A 34 -2.64 9.63 0.92
C MET A 34 -2.02 8.83 -0.25
N TYR A 35 -2.66 8.85 -1.40
CA TYR A 35 -2.13 8.21 -2.61
C TYR A 35 -0.77 8.82 -3.00
N GLN A 36 -0.69 10.14 -3.06
CA GLN A 36 0.53 10.86 -3.41
C GLN A 36 1.68 10.57 -2.45
N THR A 37 1.45 10.55 -1.13
CA THR A 37 2.50 10.29 -0.15
C THR A 37 3.11 8.90 -0.29
N ARG A 38 2.31 7.88 -0.63
CA ARG A 38 2.79 6.52 -0.85
C ARG A 38 3.69 6.38 -2.08
N TYR A 39 3.39 7.11 -3.16
CA TYR A 39 4.18 7.10 -4.39
C TYR A 39 5.32 8.12 -4.37
N ALA A 40 5.31 9.07 -3.44
CA ALA A 40 6.34 10.09 -3.32
C ALA A 40 7.60 9.63 -2.58
N ASP A 41 7.58 8.45 -1.94
CA ASP A 41 8.74 7.90 -1.24
C ASP A 41 9.91 7.72 -2.23
N PRO A 42 11.04 8.43 -2.03
CA PRO A 42 12.19 8.37 -2.94
C PRO A 42 12.77 6.96 -3.07
N TYR A 43 12.74 6.17 -1.99
CA TYR A 43 13.20 4.79 -2.00
C TYR A 43 12.31 3.93 -2.91
N VAL A 44 10.98 3.97 -2.73
CA VAL A 44 10.03 3.22 -3.57
C VAL A 44 10.19 3.58 -5.05
N ARG A 45 10.33 4.88 -5.35
CA ARG A 45 10.57 5.35 -6.73
C ARG A 45 11.87 4.79 -7.31
N SER A 46 12.95 4.78 -6.52
CA SER A 46 14.24 4.22 -6.94
C SER A 46 14.14 2.73 -7.22
N VAL A 47 13.46 1.97 -6.36
CA VAL A 47 13.21 0.53 -6.57
C VAL A 47 12.43 0.30 -7.86
N LEU A 48 11.34 1.02 -8.07
CA LEU A 48 10.48 0.86 -9.25
C LEU A 48 11.15 1.25 -10.56
N ALA A 49 12.12 2.18 -10.52
CA ALA A 49 12.92 2.59 -11.67
C ALA A 49 14.06 1.61 -11.99
N THR A 50 14.36 0.66 -11.09
CA THR A 50 15.46 -0.29 -11.25
C THR A 50 14.95 -1.61 -11.82
N THR A 51 15.64 -2.13 -12.84
CA THR A 51 15.36 -3.47 -13.38
C THR A 51 15.84 -4.53 -12.39
N GLY A 52 14.91 -5.40 -11.94
CA GLY A 52 15.20 -6.51 -11.03
C GLY A 52 15.62 -7.78 -11.76
N ASP A 53 16.35 -8.63 -11.05
CA ASP A 53 16.75 -10.00 -11.46
C ASP A 53 16.11 -11.01 -10.52
N ALA A 54 15.26 -11.92 -11.05
CA ALA A 54 14.52 -12.88 -10.26
C ALA A 54 15.42 -13.95 -9.60
N GLY A 55 16.54 -14.32 -10.23
CA GLY A 55 17.48 -15.29 -9.66
C GLY A 55 18.15 -14.74 -8.40
N ARG A 56 18.68 -13.53 -8.47
CA ARG A 56 19.23 -12.84 -7.30
C ARG A 56 18.15 -12.57 -6.25
N GLY A 57 16.94 -12.22 -6.69
CA GLY A 57 15.80 -12.03 -5.80
C GLY A 57 15.43 -13.29 -5.04
N HIS A 58 15.52 -14.46 -5.67
CA HIS A 58 15.35 -15.76 -5.04
C HIS A 58 16.38 -15.97 -3.91
N ASP A 59 17.66 -15.70 -4.16
CA ASP A 59 18.71 -15.85 -3.15
C ASP A 59 18.48 -14.93 -1.96
N ILE A 60 18.11 -13.66 -2.22
CA ILE A 60 17.75 -12.69 -1.18
C ILE A 60 16.54 -13.18 -0.37
N PHE A 61 15.53 -13.72 -1.06
CA PHE A 61 14.33 -14.26 -0.42
C PHE A 61 14.66 -15.44 0.50
N GLN A 62 15.44 -16.38 0.03
CA GLN A 62 15.83 -17.56 0.85
C GLN A 62 16.57 -17.15 2.12
N MET A 63 17.50 -16.20 2.03
CA MET A 63 18.29 -15.74 3.17
C MET A 63 17.48 -14.94 4.19
N ASN A 64 16.48 -14.19 3.78
CA ASN A 64 15.80 -13.22 4.65
C ASN A 64 14.32 -13.55 4.93
N CYS A 65 13.66 -14.26 4.04
CA CYS A 65 12.21 -14.45 4.05
C CYS A 65 11.81 -15.93 4.18
N GLY A 66 12.62 -16.84 3.62
CA GLY A 66 12.29 -18.25 3.48
C GLY A 66 12.04 -18.98 4.80
N THR A 67 12.69 -18.59 5.88
CA THR A 67 12.46 -19.18 7.21
C THR A 67 11.01 -19.04 7.67
N CYS A 68 10.38 -17.90 7.39
CA CYS A 68 9.00 -17.61 7.81
C CYS A 68 7.98 -17.92 6.73
N HIS A 69 8.31 -17.65 5.46
CA HIS A 69 7.37 -17.78 4.35
C HIS A 69 7.47 -19.08 3.55
N GLY A 70 8.38 -19.98 3.95
CA GLY A 70 8.72 -21.17 3.18
C GLY A 70 9.76 -20.90 2.09
N LEU A 71 10.57 -21.88 1.72
CA LEU A 71 11.66 -21.70 0.75
C LEU A 71 11.17 -21.30 -0.64
N TYR A 72 9.92 -21.64 -0.95
CA TYR A 72 9.26 -21.33 -2.23
C TYR A 72 8.08 -20.35 -2.06
N GLY A 73 8.00 -19.65 -0.91
CA GLY A 73 6.91 -18.74 -0.63
C GLY A 73 5.55 -19.44 -0.40
N ASP A 74 5.57 -20.72 -0.06
CA ASP A 74 4.38 -21.55 0.18
C ASP A 74 3.74 -21.33 1.56
N GLY A 75 4.44 -20.61 2.47
CA GLY A 75 3.97 -20.29 3.81
C GLY A 75 4.49 -21.28 4.87
N ARG A 76 4.75 -20.77 6.09
CA ARG A 76 5.07 -21.56 7.29
C ARG A 76 4.56 -20.84 8.53
N VAL A 77 5.42 -20.01 9.15
CA VAL A 77 5.06 -19.08 10.23
C VAL A 77 4.35 -17.87 9.66
N GLY A 78 4.87 -17.34 8.53
CA GLY A 78 4.24 -16.31 7.74
C GLY A 78 3.27 -16.89 6.71
N PRO A 79 2.39 -16.06 6.15
CA PRO A 79 1.43 -16.49 5.13
C PRO A 79 2.12 -16.89 3.82
N SER A 80 1.41 -17.66 2.99
CA SER A 80 1.82 -17.93 1.62
C SER A 80 1.91 -16.65 0.80
N LEU A 81 2.97 -16.54 0.01
CA LEU A 81 3.23 -15.45 -0.93
C LEU A 81 2.92 -15.84 -2.38
N GLN A 82 2.37 -17.04 -2.59
CA GLN A 82 1.95 -17.48 -3.90
C GLN A 82 0.93 -16.50 -4.48
N ASN A 83 1.12 -16.09 -5.73
CA ASN A 83 0.30 -15.09 -6.43
C ASN A 83 0.18 -13.75 -5.68
N VAL A 84 1.23 -13.35 -4.94
CA VAL A 84 1.19 -12.10 -4.16
C VAL A 84 1.04 -10.87 -5.04
N SER A 85 1.59 -10.89 -6.25
CA SER A 85 1.51 -9.82 -7.24
C SER A 85 0.10 -9.61 -7.82
N GLU A 86 -0.77 -10.62 -7.74
CA GLU A 86 -2.19 -10.49 -8.12
C GLU A 86 -3.03 -9.82 -7.03
N ARG A 87 -2.58 -9.94 -5.78
CA ARG A 87 -3.31 -9.44 -4.60
C ARG A 87 -2.83 -8.09 -4.07
N LYS A 88 -1.59 -7.73 -4.39
CA LYS A 88 -0.94 -6.49 -3.91
C LYS A 88 -0.18 -5.81 -5.03
N SER A 89 -0.30 -4.49 -5.09
CA SER A 89 0.52 -3.69 -6.00
C SER A 89 2.00 -3.74 -5.62
N ARG A 90 2.89 -3.50 -6.58
CA ARG A 90 4.35 -3.42 -6.37
C ARG A 90 4.72 -2.49 -5.21
N VAL A 91 4.11 -1.31 -5.16
CA VAL A 91 4.30 -0.33 -4.08
C VAL A 91 3.89 -0.91 -2.73
N ALA A 92 2.74 -1.60 -2.67
CA ALA A 92 2.26 -2.21 -1.43
C ALA A 92 3.15 -3.35 -0.95
N ILE A 93 3.75 -4.14 -1.86
CA ILE A 93 4.71 -5.18 -1.53
C ILE A 93 5.98 -4.55 -0.94
N ILE A 94 6.56 -3.54 -1.62
CA ILE A 94 7.75 -2.83 -1.12
C ILE A 94 7.48 -2.26 0.27
N GLN A 95 6.38 -1.53 0.44
CA GLN A 95 6.02 -0.92 1.72
C GLN A 95 5.80 -1.94 2.83
N GLN A 96 5.20 -3.10 2.53
CA GLN A 96 5.03 -4.19 3.50
C GLN A 96 6.39 -4.69 4.02
N VAL A 97 7.37 -4.84 3.12
CA VAL A 97 8.69 -5.34 3.46
C VAL A 97 9.50 -4.33 4.28
N ILE A 98 9.44 -3.04 3.90
CA ILE A 98 10.26 -1.99 4.54
C ILE A 98 9.63 -1.39 5.80
N SER A 99 8.34 -1.61 6.07
CA SER A 99 7.65 -0.88 7.14
C SER A 99 7.84 -1.47 8.54
N GLY A 100 7.97 -2.79 8.64
CA GLY A 100 7.94 -3.48 9.95
C GLY A 100 6.61 -3.36 10.70
N ASN A 101 5.54 -2.92 10.04
CA ASN A 101 4.24 -2.62 10.66
C ASN A 101 3.39 -3.86 10.95
N THR A 102 3.88 -5.05 10.61
CA THR A 102 3.13 -6.30 10.76
C THR A 102 3.96 -7.32 11.55
N PRO A 103 4.12 -7.14 12.89
CA PRO A 103 4.83 -8.11 13.71
C PRO A 103 4.18 -9.51 13.62
N PRO A 104 4.97 -10.58 13.65
CA PRO A 104 6.42 -10.69 13.88
C PRO A 104 7.30 -10.49 12.64
N MET A 105 6.75 -10.06 11.49
CA MET A 105 7.55 -9.79 10.29
C MET A 105 8.51 -8.62 10.57
N PRO A 106 9.83 -8.81 10.47
CA PRO A 106 10.79 -7.74 10.72
C PRO A 106 10.81 -6.74 9.57
N GLN A 107 11.24 -5.52 9.87
CA GLN A 107 11.57 -4.54 8.84
C GLN A 107 12.78 -5.01 8.05
N PHE A 108 12.69 -4.94 6.71
CA PHE A 108 13.81 -5.24 5.81
C PHE A 108 13.89 -4.19 4.71
N GLN A 109 14.92 -3.37 4.73
CA GLN A 109 15.12 -2.29 3.76
C GLN A 109 16.55 -2.37 3.17
N PRO A 110 16.78 -3.28 2.20
CA PRO A 110 18.05 -3.36 1.49
C PRO A 110 18.24 -2.14 0.56
N ASN A 111 19.37 -2.07 -0.16
CA ASN A 111 19.52 -1.07 -1.20
C ASN A 111 18.44 -1.25 -2.31
N PRO A 112 18.13 -0.20 -3.10
CA PRO A 112 17.06 -0.27 -4.10
C PRO A 112 17.23 -1.36 -5.16
N LYS A 113 18.48 -1.73 -5.51
CA LYS A 113 18.73 -2.80 -6.47
C LYS A 113 18.33 -4.17 -5.92
N ASP A 114 18.74 -4.49 -4.71
CA ASP A 114 18.41 -5.76 -4.06
C ASP A 114 16.90 -5.86 -3.79
N MET A 115 16.24 -4.75 -3.44
CA MET A 115 14.77 -4.73 -3.31
C MET A 115 14.09 -4.93 -4.67
N ALA A 116 14.62 -4.38 -5.77
CA ALA A 116 14.08 -4.60 -7.11
C ALA A 116 14.23 -6.06 -7.54
N ASP A 117 15.35 -6.70 -7.20
CA ASP A 117 15.59 -8.11 -7.45
C ASP A 117 14.61 -8.98 -6.65
N LEU A 118 14.45 -8.70 -5.34
CA LEU A 118 13.48 -9.38 -4.49
C LEU A 118 12.04 -9.24 -5.02
N LEU A 119 11.65 -8.01 -5.38
CA LEU A 119 10.34 -7.74 -5.97
C LEU A 119 10.12 -8.54 -7.25
N LYS A 120 11.14 -8.62 -8.10
CA LYS A 120 11.08 -9.39 -9.34
C LYS A 120 10.87 -10.88 -9.09
N TYR A 121 11.51 -11.45 -8.07
CA TYR A 121 11.26 -12.83 -7.66
C TYR A 121 9.85 -13.02 -7.11
N LEU A 122 9.37 -12.13 -6.22
CA LEU A 122 8.01 -12.20 -5.66
C LEU A 122 6.91 -12.14 -6.73
N GLU A 123 7.20 -11.50 -7.85
CA GLU A 123 6.30 -11.48 -9.03
C GLU A 123 6.25 -12.83 -9.77
N THR A 124 7.14 -13.76 -9.48
CA THR A 124 7.16 -15.10 -10.09
C THR A 124 6.48 -16.17 -9.25
N LEU A 125 6.14 -15.82 -8.00
CA LEU A 125 5.41 -16.70 -7.09
C LEU A 125 3.92 -16.65 -7.43
#